data_62c3d920722db800c4b68cd4f0592332
#
_entry.id   62c3d920722db800c4b68cd4f0592332
#
_cell.length_a   1.000
_cell.length_b   1.000
_cell.length_c   1.000
_cell.angle_alpha   90.00
_cell.angle_beta   90.00
_cell.angle_gamma   90.00
#
_symmetry.space_group_name_H-M   'P 1'
#
loop_
_entity.id
_entity.type
_entity.pdbx_description
1 polymer ?
#
loop_
_entity_poly.entity_id
_entity_poly.type
_entity_poly.pdbx_seq_one_letter_code
_entity_poly.pdbx_strand_id
1 'polypeptide(L)'
;MNSFKEELQDLSDFVRRFAFWRTLLMIQIGCFMFGLVVSGILIPQNFFAGGLMGISLLILTLSGDWISLSLLYILLNLPLFLLGYRSFSLRFLVISLMGMGILSLNLEWTEGMNIPTREPLLAAILGGILSGAGSGLYLRFGGSVGGLDILGAFLKKKFSIPIGNTFILVNLVIIAANGLLYDLDIALYTGIFMYVFSWALQRVQTGFSQRKAVFIISKKPEEVADKVLRKMDRGLTLSLIHI
;
A
#
# COMPACT_ATOMS: atom_id res chain seq x y z
N MET A 1 24.13 12.86 -17.27
CA MET A 1 25.19 12.21 -16.47
C MET A 1 25.36 12.83 -15.09
N ASN A 2 25.18 14.15 -14.91
CA ASN A 2 25.26 14.82 -13.59
C ASN A 2 24.06 14.47 -12.67
N SER A 3 22.85 14.40 -13.20
CA SER A 3 21.63 14.06 -12.43
C SER A 3 21.70 12.66 -11.77
N PHE A 4 22.24 11.66 -12.47
CA PHE A 4 22.36 10.31 -11.92
C PHE A 4 23.41 10.21 -10.80
N LYS A 5 24.51 10.98 -10.89
CA LYS A 5 25.50 11.05 -9.81
C LYS A 5 24.96 11.72 -8.56
N GLU A 6 24.13 12.76 -8.72
CA GLU A 6 23.44 13.44 -7.62
C GLU A 6 22.44 12.52 -6.93
N GLU A 7 21.65 11.73 -7.68
CA GLU A 7 20.74 10.73 -7.11
C GLU A 7 21.48 9.60 -6.38
N LEU A 8 22.64 9.16 -6.88
CA LEU A 8 23.47 8.17 -6.17
C LEU A 8 24.07 8.73 -4.88
N GLN A 9 24.47 9.99 -4.87
CA GLN A 9 24.94 10.65 -3.65
C GLN A 9 23.83 10.80 -2.61
N ASP A 10 22.64 11.26 -3.02
CA ASP A 10 21.46 11.35 -2.13
C ASP A 10 21.09 9.97 -1.55
N LEU A 11 21.16 8.92 -2.36
CA LEU A 11 20.92 7.55 -1.90
C LEU A 11 21.97 7.10 -0.88
N SER A 12 23.27 7.38 -1.12
CA SER A 12 24.34 7.00 -0.20
C SER A 12 24.23 7.71 1.15
N ASP A 13 23.86 8.98 1.12
CA ASP A 13 23.65 9.80 2.33
C ASP A 13 22.40 9.34 3.08
N PHE A 14 21.37 8.92 2.36
CA PHE A 14 20.15 8.37 2.96
C PHE A 14 20.40 7.04 3.68
N VAL A 15 21.16 6.14 3.07
CA VAL A 15 21.49 4.82 3.67
C VAL A 15 22.25 4.96 4.99
N ARG A 16 23.07 6.00 5.12
CA ARG A 16 23.81 6.31 6.36
C ARG A 16 22.93 6.89 7.47
N ARG A 17 21.71 7.37 7.15
CA ARG A 17 20.82 7.99 8.14
C ARG A 17 20.06 6.93 8.93
N PHE A 18 19.84 7.19 10.20
CA PHE A 18 18.97 6.36 11.07
C PHE A 18 17.57 6.16 10.49
N ALA A 19 17.07 7.12 9.71
CA ALA A 19 15.77 7.04 9.03
C ALA A 19 15.67 5.84 8.06
N PHE A 20 16.74 5.47 7.37
CA PHE A 20 16.78 4.30 6.48
C PHE A 20 16.56 2.99 7.25
N TRP A 21 17.33 2.79 8.30
CA TRP A 21 17.24 1.56 9.12
C TRP A 21 15.88 1.43 9.81
N ARG A 22 15.34 2.57 10.28
CA ARG A 22 13.97 2.62 10.79
C ARG A 22 12.94 2.22 9.74
N THR A 23 13.07 2.72 8.50
CA THR A 23 12.18 2.34 7.39
C THR A 23 12.26 0.84 7.11
N LEU A 24 13.47 0.27 7.03
CA LEU A 24 13.65 -1.18 6.82
C LEU A 24 13.03 -2.01 7.95
N LEU A 25 13.21 -1.60 9.21
CA LEU A 25 12.59 -2.28 10.34
C LEU A 25 11.05 -2.26 10.23
N MET A 26 10.47 -1.12 9.85
CA MET A 26 9.02 -1.02 9.68
C MET A 26 8.52 -1.81 8.47
N ILE A 27 9.30 -1.89 7.40
CA ILE A 27 9.02 -2.78 6.26
C ILE A 27 9.03 -4.24 6.74
N GLN A 28 10.07 -4.67 7.48
CA GLN A 28 10.15 -6.05 7.98
C GLN A 28 8.95 -6.41 8.86
N ILE A 29 8.60 -5.56 9.82
CA ILE A 29 7.44 -5.81 10.71
C ILE A 29 6.14 -5.87 9.89
N GLY A 30 5.93 -4.90 8.98
CA GLY A 30 4.72 -4.85 8.16
C GLY A 30 4.61 -6.01 7.18
N CYS A 31 5.71 -6.42 6.57
CA CYS A 31 5.78 -7.58 5.67
C CYS A 31 5.54 -8.89 6.42
N PHE A 32 6.07 -9.02 7.64
CA PHE A 32 5.81 -10.19 8.48
C PHE A 32 4.33 -10.32 8.85
N MET A 33 3.70 -9.21 9.29
CA MET A 33 2.26 -9.18 9.57
C MET A 33 1.44 -9.55 8.32
N PHE A 34 1.83 -9.01 7.17
CA PHE A 34 1.16 -9.29 5.90
C PHE A 34 1.34 -10.76 5.48
N GLY A 35 2.56 -11.30 5.54
CA GLY A 35 2.87 -12.70 5.22
C GLY A 35 2.10 -13.68 6.10
N LEU A 36 2.04 -13.42 7.42
CA LEU A 36 1.23 -14.22 8.35
C LEU A 36 -0.25 -14.26 7.95
N VAL A 37 -0.80 -13.15 7.49
CA VAL A 37 -2.20 -13.10 7.05
C VAL A 37 -2.38 -13.86 5.74
N VAL A 38 -1.46 -13.71 4.79
CA VAL A 38 -1.54 -14.42 3.50
C VAL A 38 -1.51 -15.92 3.72
N SER A 39 -0.51 -16.43 4.42
CA SER A 39 -0.34 -17.87 4.66
C SER A 39 -1.33 -18.42 5.68
N GLY A 40 -1.62 -17.66 6.75
CA GLY A 40 -2.42 -18.14 7.86
C GLY A 40 -3.93 -17.94 7.72
N ILE A 41 -4.36 -17.03 6.85
CA ILE A 41 -5.78 -16.69 6.69
C ILE A 41 -6.21 -16.76 5.23
N LEU A 42 -5.56 -16.02 4.32
CA LEU A 42 -6.07 -15.88 2.95
C LEU A 42 -6.04 -17.21 2.21
N ILE A 43 -4.90 -17.90 2.21
CA ILE A 43 -4.77 -19.21 1.54
C ILE A 43 -5.73 -20.25 2.14
N PRO A 44 -5.79 -20.47 3.47
CA PRO A 44 -6.69 -21.46 4.04
C PRO A 44 -8.19 -21.18 3.85
N GLN A 45 -8.57 -19.91 3.75
CA GLN A 45 -9.96 -19.49 3.55
C GLN A 45 -10.32 -19.25 2.07
N ASN A 46 -9.40 -19.46 1.14
CA ASN A 46 -9.53 -19.15 -0.28
C ASN A 46 -9.86 -17.67 -0.56
N PHE A 47 -9.42 -16.76 0.32
CA PHE A 47 -9.57 -15.33 0.11
C PHE A 47 -8.43 -14.81 -0.76
N PHE A 48 -8.69 -13.79 -1.55
CA PHE A 48 -7.67 -13.11 -2.33
C PHE A 48 -7.33 -11.76 -1.71
N ALA A 49 -6.03 -11.43 -1.72
CA ALA A 49 -5.59 -10.08 -1.38
C ALA A 49 -5.98 -9.09 -2.49
N GLY A 50 -5.87 -7.80 -2.19
CA GLY A 50 -5.96 -6.78 -3.22
C GLY A 50 -4.65 -6.61 -4.00
N GLY A 51 -4.76 -5.98 -5.16
CA GLY A 51 -3.59 -5.55 -5.90
C GLY A 51 -2.82 -6.69 -6.56
N LEU A 52 -1.50 -6.50 -6.67
CA LEU A 52 -0.63 -7.47 -7.34
C LEU A 52 -0.52 -8.78 -6.57
N MET A 53 -0.61 -8.73 -5.24
CA MET A 53 -0.65 -9.93 -4.41
C MET A 53 -1.90 -10.77 -4.71
N GLY A 54 -3.06 -10.14 -4.94
CA GLY A 54 -4.27 -10.85 -5.34
C GLY A 54 -4.15 -11.50 -6.71
N ILE A 55 -3.50 -10.83 -7.66
CA ILE A 55 -3.18 -11.43 -8.96
C ILE A 55 -2.22 -12.62 -8.78
N SER A 56 -1.23 -12.52 -7.89
CA SER A 56 -0.32 -13.63 -7.58
C SER A 56 -1.05 -14.82 -6.99
N LEU A 57 -1.97 -14.60 -6.04
CA LEU A 57 -2.81 -15.65 -5.46
C LEU A 57 -3.74 -16.27 -6.50
N LEU A 58 -4.34 -15.47 -7.37
CA LEU A 58 -5.18 -15.96 -8.47
C LEU A 58 -4.39 -16.89 -9.41
N ILE A 59 -3.18 -16.47 -9.82
CA ILE A 59 -2.32 -17.29 -10.67
C ILE A 59 -1.88 -18.56 -9.94
N LEU A 60 -1.52 -18.48 -8.66
CA LEU A 60 -1.17 -19.63 -7.83
C LEU A 60 -2.29 -20.67 -7.84
N THR A 61 -3.53 -20.24 -7.55
CA THR A 61 -4.71 -21.11 -7.56
C THR A 61 -4.95 -21.77 -8.93
N LEU A 62 -4.77 -21.02 -10.02
CA LEU A 62 -4.97 -21.54 -11.39
C LEU A 62 -3.83 -22.46 -11.85
N SER A 63 -2.61 -22.27 -11.32
CA SER A 63 -1.44 -23.06 -11.70
C SER A 63 -1.30 -24.38 -10.93
N GLY A 64 -2.10 -24.60 -9.86
CA GLY A 64 -2.03 -25.82 -9.06
C GLY A 64 -0.72 -25.95 -8.25
N ASP A 65 -0.28 -24.87 -7.66
CA ASP A 65 0.89 -24.77 -6.74
C ASP A 65 2.25 -25.16 -7.34
N TRP A 66 2.41 -25.09 -8.65
CA TRP A 66 3.68 -25.42 -9.32
C TRP A 66 4.79 -24.38 -9.08
N ILE A 67 4.41 -23.17 -8.69
CA ILE A 67 5.31 -22.04 -8.48
C ILE A 67 4.99 -21.44 -7.11
N SER A 68 6.02 -21.14 -6.31
CA SER A 68 5.80 -20.51 -5.00
C SER A 68 5.19 -19.10 -5.15
N LEU A 69 4.36 -18.71 -4.18
CA LEU A 69 3.73 -17.40 -4.16
C LEU A 69 4.75 -16.25 -4.15
N SER A 70 5.85 -16.43 -3.43
CA SER A 70 6.94 -15.47 -3.37
C SER A 70 7.57 -15.22 -4.74
N LEU A 71 7.82 -16.28 -5.49
CA LEU A 71 8.40 -16.20 -6.84
C LEU A 71 7.42 -15.54 -7.81
N LEU A 72 6.13 -15.91 -7.78
CA LEU A 72 5.09 -15.25 -8.60
C LEU A 72 5.01 -13.76 -8.30
N TYR A 73 5.06 -13.37 -7.02
CA TYR A 73 5.02 -11.97 -6.63
C TYR A 73 6.23 -11.20 -7.16
N ILE A 74 7.45 -11.77 -7.10
CA ILE A 74 8.65 -11.16 -7.68
C ILE A 74 8.52 -11.02 -9.20
N LEU A 75 8.14 -12.09 -9.90
CA LEU A 75 8.03 -12.12 -11.36
C LEU A 75 7.02 -11.08 -11.88
N LEU A 76 5.89 -10.93 -11.21
CA LEU A 76 4.87 -9.95 -11.59
C LEU A 76 5.26 -8.51 -11.27
N ASN A 77 6.08 -8.29 -10.24
CA ASN A 77 6.60 -6.97 -9.91
C ASN A 77 7.73 -6.52 -10.85
N LEU A 78 8.57 -7.44 -11.33
CA LEU A 78 9.74 -7.11 -12.13
C LEU A 78 9.43 -6.22 -13.33
N PRO A 79 8.44 -6.54 -14.21
CA PRO A 79 8.07 -5.67 -15.31
C PRO A 79 7.55 -4.30 -14.85
N LEU A 80 6.89 -4.22 -13.69
CA LEU A 80 6.40 -2.94 -13.14
C LEU A 80 7.56 -2.05 -12.71
N PHE A 81 8.62 -2.61 -12.13
CA PHE A 81 9.84 -1.87 -11.83
C PHE A 81 10.53 -1.33 -13.10
N LEU A 82 10.56 -2.12 -14.17
CA LEU A 82 11.08 -1.67 -15.45
C LEU A 82 10.25 -0.52 -16.06
N LEU A 83 8.92 -0.57 -15.92
CA LEU A 83 8.04 0.52 -16.32
C LEU A 83 8.19 1.76 -15.44
N GLY A 84 8.42 1.55 -14.15
CA GLY A 84 8.56 2.61 -13.15
C GLY A 84 9.91 3.34 -13.18
N TYR A 85 10.95 2.73 -13.74
CA TYR A 85 12.33 3.25 -13.71
C TYR A 85 12.46 4.71 -14.18
N ARG A 86 11.69 5.13 -15.19
CA ARG A 86 11.69 6.51 -15.72
C ARG A 86 10.71 7.45 -15.00
N SER A 87 9.94 6.94 -14.06
CA SER A 87 8.84 7.69 -13.43
C SER A 87 9.08 8.02 -11.97
N PHE A 88 9.94 7.26 -11.30
CA PHE A 88 10.24 7.35 -9.87
C PHE A 88 11.71 7.68 -9.62
N SER A 89 12.00 8.25 -8.45
CA SER A 89 13.38 8.46 -8.00
C SER A 89 14.08 7.14 -7.72
N LEU A 90 15.40 7.10 -7.91
CA LEU A 90 16.21 5.92 -7.62
C LEU A 90 16.04 5.44 -6.17
N ARG A 91 15.94 6.37 -5.24
CA ARG A 91 15.69 6.07 -3.81
C ARG A 91 14.40 5.27 -3.60
N PHE A 92 13.29 5.70 -4.23
CA PHE A 92 12.00 4.99 -4.11
C PHE A 92 12.10 3.59 -4.70
N LEU A 93 12.72 3.44 -5.86
CA LEU A 93 12.89 2.14 -6.53
C LEU A 93 13.72 1.18 -5.69
N VAL A 94 14.83 1.64 -5.11
CA VAL A 94 15.69 0.81 -4.26
C VAL A 94 14.94 0.35 -3.00
N ILE A 95 14.25 1.26 -2.30
CA ILE A 95 13.46 0.90 -1.11
C ILE A 95 12.35 -0.08 -1.48
N SER A 96 11.65 0.14 -2.60
CA SER A 96 10.58 -0.75 -3.05
C SER A 96 11.12 -2.13 -3.47
N LEU A 97 12.28 -2.20 -4.10
CA LEU A 97 12.92 -3.47 -4.46
C LEU A 97 13.33 -4.25 -3.21
N MET A 98 13.92 -3.56 -2.23
CA MET A 98 14.25 -4.17 -0.93
C MET A 98 12.98 -4.64 -0.20
N GLY A 99 11.92 -3.81 -0.19
CA GLY A 99 10.64 -4.16 0.41
C GLY A 99 9.99 -5.37 -0.27
N MET A 100 10.05 -5.46 -1.59
CA MET A 100 9.59 -6.61 -2.35
C MET A 100 10.36 -7.89 -1.95
N GLY A 101 11.70 -7.81 -1.86
CA GLY A 101 12.52 -8.95 -1.41
C GLY A 101 12.20 -9.36 0.03
N ILE A 102 12.03 -8.39 0.94
CA ILE A 102 11.63 -8.64 2.32
C ILE A 102 10.26 -9.32 2.39
N LEU A 103 9.27 -8.84 1.62
CA LEU A 103 7.95 -9.46 1.59
C LEU A 103 8.03 -10.90 1.06
N SER A 104 8.76 -11.13 -0.02
CA SER A 104 8.92 -12.47 -0.60
C SER A 104 9.55 -13.45 0.38
N LEU A 105 10.58 -13.04 1.12
CA LEU A 105 11.18 -13.85 2.18
C LEU A 105 10.20 -14.13 3.31
N ASN A 106 9.40 -13.15 3.71
CA ASN A 106 8.39 -13.36 4.75
C ASN A 106 7.26 -14.28 4.29
N LEU A 107 6.87 -14.26 3.01
CA LEU A 107 5.89 -15.20 2.46
C LEU A 107 6.40 -16.65 2.56
N GLU A 108 7.65 -16.91 2.22
CA GLU A 108 8.26 -18.24 2.38
C GLU A 108 8.40 -18.62 3.86
N TRP A 109 8.83 -17.69 4.70
CA TRP A 109 8.99 -17.97 6.13
C TRP A 109 7.67 -18.25 6.85
N THR A 110 6.59 -17.66 6.41
CA THR A 110 5.25 -17.87 6.97
C THR A 110 4.46 -18.99 6.27
N GLU A 111 5.01 -19.59 5.23
CA GLU A 111 4.39 -20.70 4.53
C GLU A 111 4.05 -21.86 5.49
N GLY A 112 2.84 -22.41 5.36
CA GLY A 112 2.33 -23.45 6.24
C GLY A 112 1.87 -22.99 7.63
N MET A 113 2.07 -21.71 7.99
CA MET A 113 1.46 -21.18 9.20
C MET A 113 -0.04 -21.08 9.03
N ASN A 114 -0.80 -21.50 10.04
CA ASN A 114 -2.26 -21.43 10.01
C ASN A 114 -2.76 -20.67 11.25
N ILE A 115 -3.60 -19.67 11.04
CA ILE A 115 -4.31 -18.98 12.12
C ILE A 115 -5.69 -19.63 12.22
N PRO A 116 -5.98 -20.37 13.32
CA PRO A 116 -7.19 -21.16 13.43
C PRO A 116 -8.43 -20.28 13.60
N THR A 117 -8.93 -19.75 12.49
CA THR A 117 -10.19 -19.00 12.43
C THR A 117 -11.29 -19.89 11.86
N ARG A 118 -12.33 -20.18 12.66
CA ARG A 118 -13.44 -21.04 12.25
C ARG A 118 -14.46 -20.30 11.41
N GLU A 119 -14.66 -19.01 11.71
CA GLU A 119 -15.67 -18.17 11.08
C GLU A 119 -15.03 -17.30 9.96
N PRO A 120 -15.42 -17.49 8.69
CA PRO A 120 -14.82 -16.75 7.55
C PRO A 120 -14.95 -15.23 7.70
N LEU A 121 -16.07 -14.74 8.25
CA LEU A 121 -16.24 -13.30 8.48
C LEU A 121 -15.21 -12.73 9.47
N LEU A 122 -14.97 -13.44 10.55
CA LEU A 122 -13.95 -13.04 11.55
C LEU A 122 -12.55 -13.12 10.95
N ALA A 123 -12.28 -14.14 10.12
CA ALA A 123 -11.05 -14.28 9.38
C ALA A 123 -10.81 -13.08 8.44
N ALA A 124 -11.83 -12.66 7.68
CA ALA A 124 -11.77 -11.52 6.79
C ALA A 124 -11.47 -10.22 7.53
N ILE A 125 -12.16 -9.98 8.67
CA ILE A 125 -11.95 -8.79 9.48
C ILE A 125 -10.56 -8.79 10.14
N LEU A 126 -10.17 -9.89 10.79
CA LEU A 126 -8.88 -10.00 11.46
C LEU A 126 -7.72 -9.87 10.46
N GLY A 127 -7.83 -10.59 9.34
CA GLY A 127 -6.85 -10.53 8.26
C GLY A 127 -6.73 -9.11 7.69
N GLY A 128 -7.86 -8.46 7.43
CA GLY A 128 -7.90 -7.08 6.94
C GLY A 128 -7.24 -6.08 7.90
N ILE A 129 -7.52 -6.18 9.20
CA ILE A 129 -6.90 -5.30 10.22
C ILE A 129 -5.39 -5.53 10.29
N LEU A 130 -4.95 -6.77 10.43
CA LEU A 130 -3.52 -7.09 10.60
C LEU A 130 -2.70 -6.74 9.36
N SER A 131 -3.13 -7.18 8.17
CA SER A 131 -2.41 -6.90 6.92
C SER A 131 -2.48 -5.42 6.54
N GLY A 132 -3.63 -4.77 6.75
CA GLY A 132 -3.79 -3.33 6.53
C GLY A 132 -2.94 -2.50 7.48
N ALA A 133 -2.88 -2.86 8.76
CA ALA A 133 -2.01 -2.20 9.73
C ALA A 133 -0.53 -2.38 9.38
N GLY A 134 -0.10 -3.59 9.02
CA GLY A 134 1.25 -3.87 8.56
C GLY A 134 1.63 -3.05 7.33
N SER A 135 0.75 -3.01 6.33
CA SER A 135 0.94 -2.21 5.11
C SER A 135 0.97 -0.72 5.40
N GLY A 136 0.05 -0.23 6.23
CA GLY A 136 0.02 1.17 6.67
C GLY A 136 1.29 1.57 7.43
N LEU A 137 1.88 0.64 8.17
CA LEU A 137 3.10 0.89 8.95
C LEU A 137 4.28 1.20 8.03
N TYR A 138 4.62 0.33 7.07
CA TYR A 138 5.76 0.61 6.19
C TYR A 138 5.51 1.81 5.26
N LEU A 139 4.27 2.01 4.76
CA LEU A 139 3.94 3.18 3.96
C LEU A 139 4.10 4.50 4.73
N ARG A 140 3.71 4.52 6.02
CA ARG A 140 3.88 5.69 6.89
C ARG A 140 5.34 6.10 7.04
N PHE A 141 6.25 5.14 7.04
CA PHE A 141 7.69 5.39 7.15
C PHE A 141 8.39 5.55 5.80
N GLY A 142 7.63 5.70 4.71
CA GLY A 142 8.15 5.92 3.36
C GLY A 142 8.69 4.67 2.69
N GLY A 143 8.30 3.49 3.20
CA GLY A 143 8.57 2.20 2.57
C GLY A 143 7.54 1.88 1.49
N SER A 144 7.88 0.94 0.64
CA SER A 144 6.98 0.33 -0.34
C SER A 144 7.43 -1.11 -0.58
N VAL A 145 6.51 -1.96 -0.96
CA VAL A 145 6.80 -3.34 -1.36
C VAL A 145 6.59 -3.57 -2.86
N GLY A 146 6.42 -2.49 -3.64
CA GLY A 146 6.05 -2.58 -5.05
C GLY A 146 4.54 -2.75 -5.23
N GLY A 147 4.16 -3.33 -6.35
CA GLY A 147 2.75 -3.64 -6.63
C GLY A 147 2.04 -2.61 -7.49
N LEU A 148 0.73 -2.49 -7.29
CA LEU A 148 -0.13 -1.62 -8.11
C LEU A 148 0.18 -0.13 -7.98
N ASP A 149 0.92 0.29 -6.96
CA ASP A 149 1.35 1.69 -6.82
C ASP A 149 2.17 2.15 -8.03
N ILE A 150 3.09 1.27 -8.48
CA ILE A 150 3.93 1.53 -9.67
C ILE A 150 3.08 1.53 -10.93
N LEU A 151 2.19 0.55 -11.08
CA LEU A 151 1.28 0.46 -12.22
C LEU A 151 0.34 1.66 -12.29
N GLY A 152 -0.30 2.01 -11.17
CA GLY A 152 -1.22 3.13 -11.08
C GLY A 152 -0.56 4.47 -11.41
N ALA A 153 0.67 4.69 -10.92
CA ALA A 153 1.43 5.90 -11.26
C ALA A 153 1.84 5.94 -12.74
N PHE A 154 2.21 4.80 -13.33
CA PHE A 154 2.49 4.69 -14.76
C PHE A 154 1.24 5.00 -15.61
N LEU A 155 0.09 4.39 -15.29
CA LEU A 155 -1.18 4.62 -16.00
C LEU A 155 -1.65 6.07 -15.87
N LYS A 156 -1.49 6.67 -14.69
CA LYS A 156 -1.77 8.10 -14.49
C LYS A 156 -0.92 8.99 -15.39
N LYS A 157 0.38 8.71 -15.48
CA LYS A 157 1.31 9.50 -16.30
C LYS A 157 1.07 9.35 -17.79
N LYS A 158 0.78 8.13 -18.27
CA LYS A 158 0.66 7.82 -19.70
C LYS A 158 -0.75 8.02 -20.25
N PHE A 159 -1.77 7.69 -19.48
CA PHE A 159 -3.17 7.66 -19.91
C PHE A 159 -4.08 8.58 -19.11
N SER A 160 -3.54 9.34 -18.15
CA SER A 160 -4.31 10.21 -17.23
C SER A 160 -5.37 9.47 -16.39
N ILE A 161 -5.22 8.16 -16.22
CA ILE A 161 -6.12 7.34 -15.40
C ILE A 161 -5.78 7.59 -13.92
N PRO A 162 -6.73 8.00 -13.07
CA PRO A 162 -6.50 8.16 -11.64
C PRO A 162 -6.03 6.85 -11.00
N ILE A 163 -5.05 6.92 -10.11
CA ILE A 163 -4.49 5.73 -9.42
C ILE A 163 -5.60 4.92 -8.74
N GLY A 164 -6.53 5.60 -8.06
CA GLY A 164 -7.65 4.95 -7.39
C GLY A 164 -8.53 4.10 -8.33
N ASN A 165 -8.76 4.57 -9.56
CA ASN A 165 -9.53 3.81 -10.55
C ASN A 165 -8.82 2.53 -10.97
N THR A 166 -7.49 2.56 -11.07
CA THR A 166 -6.67 1.36 -11.36
C THR A 166 -6.84 0.32 -10.25
N PHE A 167 -6.79 0.75 -8.98
CA PHE A 167 -6.98 -0.15 -7.84
C PHE A 167 -8.39 -0.75 -7.81
N ILE A 168 -9.42 0.08 -8.01
CA ILE A 168 -10.80 -0.38 -8.04
C ILE A 168 -11.00 -1.42 -9.15
N LEU A 169 -10.51 -1.14 -10.36
CA LEU A 169 -10.68 -2.03 -11.50
C LEU A 169 -9.99 -3.38 -11.25
N VAL A 170 -8.74 -3.38 -10.80
CA VAL A 170 -8.00 -4.61 -10.53
C VAL A 170 -8.66 -5.41 -9.41
N ASN A 171 -9.06 -4.75 -8.31
CA ASN A 171 -9.72 -5.43 -7.20
C ASN A 171 -11.08 -6.01 -7.60
N LEU A 172 -11.85 -5.31 -8.44
CA LEU A 172 -13.12 -5.82 -8.96
C LEU A 172 -12.91 -7.09 -9.79
N VAL A 173 -11.90 -7.12 -10.65
CA VAL A 173 -11.54 -8.32 -11.43
C VAL A 173 -11.14 -9.47 -10.51
N ILE A 174 -10.35 -9.21 -9.45
CA ILE A 174 -9.95 -10.23 -8.49
C ILE A 174 -11.17 -10.81 -7.74
N ILE A 175 -12.07 -9.94 -7.26
CA ILE A 175 -13.29 -10.38 -6.56
C ILE A 175 -14.19 -11.22 -7.50
N ALA A 176 -14.36 -10.76 -8.74
CA ALA A 176 -15.15 -11.50 -9.73
C ALA A 176 -14.53 -12.87 -10.04
N ALA A 177 -13.20 -12.94 -10.22
CA ALA A 177 -12.49 -14.19 -10.43
C ALA A 177 -12.62 -15.13 -9.22
N ASN A 178 -12.55 -14.61 -8.00
CA ASN A 178 -12.73 -15.39 -6.78
C ASN A 178 -14.14 -16.01 -6.71
N GLY A 179 -15.18 -15.24 -7.04
CA GLY A 179 -16.56 -15.73 -7.10
C GLY A 179 -16.81 -16.75 -8.20
N LEU A 180 -16.04 -16.70 -9.30
CA LEU A 180 -16.15 -17.71 -10.38
C LEU A 180 -15.38 -18.99 -10.06
N LEU A 181 -14.29 -18.91 -9.31
CA LEU A 181 -13.44 -20.06 -8.96
C LEU A 181 -13.98 -20.85 -7.77
N TYR A 182 -14.59 -20.20 -6.83
CA TYR A 182 -15.11 -20.81 -5.61
C TYR A 182 -16.62 -20.61 -5.50
N ASP A 183 -17.07 -19.57 -4.79
CA ASP A 183 -18.47 -19.22 -4.65
C ASP A 183 -18.66 -17.73 -4.32
N LEU A 184 -19.92 -17.29 -4.32
CA LEU A 184 -20.28 -15.91 -4.05
C LEU A 184 -19.94 -15.50 -2.61
N ASP A 185 -20.08 -16.41 -1.65
CA ASP A 185 -19.83 -16.10 -0.23
C ASP A 185 -18.34 -15.79 -0.01
N ILE A 186 -17.45 -16.58 -0.60
CA ILE A 186 -16.00 -16.36 -0.55
C ILE A 186 -15.62 -15.04 -1.23
N ALA A 187 -16.24 -14.71 -2.37
CA ALA A 187 -16.04 -13.43 -3.03
C ALA A 187 -16.48 -12.25 -2.16
N LEU A 188 -17.60 -12.38 -1.46
CA LEU A 188 -18.09 -11.34 -0.52
C LEU A 188 -17.15 -11.19 0.67
N TYR A 189 -16.68 -12.28 1.26
CA TYR A 189 -15.67 -12.22 2.35
C TYR A 189 -14.35 -11.60 1.87
N THR A 190 -13.91 -11.91 0.66
CA THR A 190 -12.76 -11.24 0.03
C THR A 190 -12.99 -9.73 -0.11
N GLY A 191 -14.18 -9.31 -0.52
CA GLY A 191 -14.57 -7.90 -0.58
C GLY A 191 -14.53 -7.22 0.80
N ILE A 192 -15.06 -7.88 1.83
CA ILE A 192 -15.00 -7.38 3.22
C ILE A 192 -13.55 -7.28 3.69
N PHE A 193 -12.73 -8.30 3.43
CA PHE A 193 -11.30 -8.27 3.74
C PHE A 193 -10.62 -7.05 3.09
N MET A 194 -10.82 -6.82 1.78
CA MET A 194 -10.21 -5.70 1.06
C MET A 194 -10.67 -4.34 1.59
N TYR A 195 -11.94 -4.23 1.99
CA TYR A 195 -12.47 -3.01 2.59
C TYR A 195 -11.82 -2.73 3.95
N VAL A 196 -11.80 -3.72 4.84
CA VAL A 196 -11.20 -3.61 6.18
C VAL A 196 -9.70 -3.35 6.08
N PHE A 197 -9.01 -4.04 5.15
CA PHE A 197 -7.60 -3.78 4.82
C PHE A 197 -7.36 -2.32 4.46
N SER A 198 -8.14 -1.78 3.51
CA SER A 198 -7.99 -0.39 3.07
C SER A 198 -8.25 0.61 4.20
N TRP A 199 -9.25 0.34 5.03
CA TRP A 199 -9.57 1.17 6.19
C TRP A 199 -8.43 1.16 7.22
N ALA A 200 -7.92 -0.03 7.59
CA ALA A 200 -6.83 -0.17 8.55
C ALA A 200 -5.53 0.45 8.04
N LEU A 201 -5.21 0.22 6.76
CA LEU A 201 -4.06 0.82 6.08
C LEU A 201 -4.09 2.35 6.16
N GLN A 202 -5.21 2.96 5.78
CA GLN A 202 -5.35 4.42 5.82
C GLN A 202 -5.22 4.97 7.24
N ARG A 203 -5.82 4.32 8.23
CA ARG A 203 -5.74 4.75 9.64
C ARG A 203 -4.31 4.72 10.16
N VAL A 204 -3.55 3.68 9.88
CA VAL A 204 -2.16 3.57 10.32
C VAL A 204 -1.25 4.50 9.53
N GLN A 205 -1.42 4.58 8.21
CA GLN A 205 -0.61 5.43 7.34
C GLN A 205 -0.75 6.92 7.68
N THR A 206 -1.97 7.43 7.82
CA THR A 206 -2.22 8.85 8.13
C THR A 206 -2.07 9.17 9.60
N GLY A 207 -2.13 8.17 10.48
CA GLY A 207 -2.18 8.30 11.93
C GLY A 207 -3.58 8.71 12.42
N PHE A 208 -3.74 8.71 13.74
CA PHE A 208 -5.02 9.04 14.38
C PHE A 208 -5.31 10.55 14.42
N SER A 209 -4.31 11.38 14.13
CA SER A 209 -4.44 12.85 14.15
C SER A 209 -4.74 13.39 12.75
N GLN A 210 -5.99 13.64 12.47
CA GLN A 210 -6.42 14.30 11.24
C GLN A 210 -6.27 15.81 11.39
N ARG A 211 -5.15 16.36 10.92
CA ARG A 211 -5.00 17.81 10.77
C ARG A 211 -5.73 18.24 9.49
N LYS A 212 -6.61 19.23 9.62
CA LYS A 212 -7.32 19.82 8.49
C LYS A 212 -6.71 21.20 8.20
N ALA A 213 -6.35 21.45 6.96
CA ALA A 213 -6.09 22.79 6.46
C ALA A 213 -7.39 23.36 5.91
N VAL A 214 -7.74 24.57 6.31
CA VAL A 214 -8.92 25.27 5.82
C VAL A 214 -8.42 26.48 5.02
N PHE A 215 -8.81 26.54 3.74
CA PHE A 215 -8.55 27.69 2.89
C PHE A 215 -9.81 28.53 2.83
N ILE A 216 -9.72 29.80 3.22
CA ILE A 216 -10.83 30.75 3.20
C ILE A 216 -10.49 31.85 2.19
N ILE A 217 -11.29 31.94 1.12
CA ILE A 217 -11.20 33.02 0.15
C ILE A 217 -12.28 34.05 0.50
N SER A 218 -11.88 35.28 0.81
CA SER A 218 -12.79 36.31 1.24
C SER A 218 -12.38 37.68 0.68
N LYS A 219 -13.38 38.53 0.41
CA LYS A 219 -13.15 39.94 0.08
C LYS A 219 -12.74 40.80 1.29
N LYS A 220 -12.90 40.24 2.51
CA LYS A 220 -12.56 40.88 3.77
C LYS A 220 -11.64 40.02 4.60
N PRO A 221 -10.39 39.79 4.14
CA PRO A 221 -9.47 38.85 4.78
C PRO A 221 -9.11 39.22 6.22
N GLU A 222 -9.01 40.53 6.51
CA GLU A 222 -8.65 41.01 7.86
C GLU A 222 -9.76 40.78 8.90
N GLU A 223 -11.05 40.97 8.53
CA GLU A 223 -12.18 40.68 9.44
C GLU A 223 -12.26 39.17 9.75
N VAL A 224 -11.98 38.32 8.75
CA VAL A 224 -11.96 36.87 8.95
C VAL A 224 -10.76 36.47 9.84
N ALA A 225 -9.61 37.06 9.59
CA ALA A 225 -8.40 36.82 10.39
C ALA A 225 -8.61 37.19 11.87
N ASP A 226 -9.15 38.38 12.15
CA ASP A 226 -9.41 38.81 13.52
C ASP A 226 -10.40 37.89 14.25
N LYS A 227 -11.47 37.43 13.56
CA LYS A 227 -12.43 36.48 14.13
C LYS A 227 -11.81 35.11 14.41
N VAL A 228 -10.94 34.60 13.52
CA VAL A 228 -10.28 33.29 13.71
C VAL A 228 -9.29 33.39 14.88
N LEU A 229 -8.49 34.44 14.94
CA LEU A 229 -7.51 34.64 16.02
C LEU A 229 -8.19 34.82 17.37
N ARG A 230 -9.20 35.69 17.46
CA ARG A 230 -9.83 36.02 18.75
C ARG A 230 -10.87 35.03 19.24
N LYS A 231 -11.66 34.42 18.33
CA LYS A 231 -12.73 33.51 18.73
C LYS A 231 -12.36 32.05 18.71
N MET A 232 -11.40 31.63 17.87
CA MET A 232 -11.04 30.23 17.71
C MET A 232 -9.67 29.89 18.28
N ASP A 233 -8.90 30.87 18.70
CA ASP A 233 -7.53 30.73 19.22
C ASP A 233 -6.66 29.83 18.31
N ARG A 234 -6.73 30.10 16.99
CA ARG A 234 -6.02 29.36 15.96
C ARG A 234 -5.14 30.28 15.13
N GLY A 235 -3.90 29.84 14.93
CA GLY A 235 -2.97 30.51 14.00
C GLY A 235 -3.49 30.44 12.55
N LEU A 236 -3.28 31.51 11.79
CA LEU A 236 -3.58 31.56 10.36
C LEU A 236 -2.45 32.22 9.59
N THR A 237 -2.38 31.94 8.31
CA THR A 237 -1.48 32.60 7.36
C THR A 237 -2.32 33.38 6.36
N LEU A 238 -2.10 34.69 6.28
CA LEU A 238 -2.72 35.53 5.26
C LEU A 238 -1.82 35.51 4.01
N SER A 239 -2.40 35.11 2.88
CA SER A 239 -1.78 35.28 1.57
C SER A 239 -2.53 36.38 0.84
N LEU A 240 -1.92 37.55 0.70
CA LEU A 240 -2.46 38.67 -0.06
C LEU A 240 -1.96 38.56 -1.50
N ILE A 241 -2.79 38.01 -2.38
CA ILE A 241 -2.56 38.07 -3.83
C ILE A 241 -3.25 39.33 -4.32
N HIS A 242 -2.47 40.36 -4.67
CA HIS A 242 -3.00 41.48 -5.44
C HIS A 242 -3.30 41.00 -6.87
N ILE A 243 -4.56 40.91 -7.18
CA ILE A 243 -5.03 40.78 -8.56
C ILE A 243 -5.13 42.17 -9.18
#